data_db2fe694c59b751dba93d6761549d536
#
_entry.id   db2fe694c59b751dba93d6761549d536
#
_cell.length_a   1.000
_cell.length_b   1.000
_cell.length_c   1.000
_cell.angle_alpha   90.00
_cell.angle_beta   90.00
_cell.angle_gamma   90.00
#
_symmetry.space_group_name_H-M   'P 1'
#
loop_
_entity.id
_entity.type
_entity.pdbx_description
1 polymer ?
#
loop_
_entity_poly.entity_id
_entity_poly.type
_entity_poly.pdbx_seq_one_letter_code
_entity_poly.pdbx_strand_id
1 'polypeptide(L)'
;MTTIGVFLGSVRSGRIGEQVGTWVMDAAAGRDADYRLLDLADFDVPHLIAEVVPGAANKQYDDPAVTRWSEAVDACDGYVFVTPEYNHSIPGTMKNAFDSLFGEWAGKPVAFVGYGGDGGVRAVEHWRQIVANLSMRGIRNQVALDILGEDVEDGELAPREDKQVALTRALSDLEAELG
;
A
#
# COMPACT_ATOMS: atom_id res chain seq x y z
N MET A 1 -13.70 -15.41 4.11
CA MET A 1 -12.43 -15.53 3.36
C MET A 1 -11.70 -14.23 3.61
N THR A 2 -10.47 -14.30 4.09
CA THR A 2 -9.67 -13.12 4.41
C THR A 2 -9.34 -12.34 3.15
N THR A 3 -9.52 -11.03 3.15
CA THR A 3 -9.26 -10.15 2.00
C THR A 3 -8.09 -9.22 2.30
N ILE A 4 -7.09 -9.17 1.42
CA ILE A 4 -5.91 -8.31 1.55
C ILE A 4 -5.90 -7.29 0.41
N GLY A 5 -5.90 -6.01 0.74
CA GLY A 5 -5.78 -4.92 -0.23
C GLY A 5 -4.33 -4.64 -0.61
N VAL A 6 -3.96 -4.73 -1.87
CA VAL A 6 -2.67 -4.28 -2.39
C VAL A 6 -2.82 -2.82 -2.80
N PHE A 7 -2.43 -1.90 -1.92
CA PHE A 7 -2.59 -0.46 -2.11
C PHE A 7 -1.44 0.12 -2.92
N LEU A 8 -1.67 0.35 -4.21
CA LEU A 8 -0.73 0.98 -5.14
C LEU A 8 -0.81 2.50 -5.04
N GLY A 9 0.21 3.11 -4.42
CA GLY A 9 0.15 4.52 -4.00
C GLY A 9 0.62 5.55 -5.01
N SER A 10 1.26 5.16 -6.12
CA SER A 10 1.69 6.09 -7.16
C SER A 10 0.58 6.36 -8.18
N VAL A 11 0.36 7.62 -8.54
CA VAL A 11 -0.59 8.03 -9.59
C VAL A 11 0.10 8.71 -10.78
N ARG A 12 1.43 8.67 -10.86
CA ARG A 12 2.19 9.28 -11.98
C ARG A 12 1.96 8.55 -13.29
N SER A 13 1.85 9.29 -14.40
CA SER A 13 1.91 8.70 -15.74
C SER A 13 3.25 7.99 -15.97
N GLY A 14 3.24 6.80 -16.57
CA GLY A 14 4.44 6.00 -16.83
C GLY A 14 5.16 5.53 -15.57
N ARG A 15 4.41 5.31 -14.48
CA ARG A 15 4.94 4.79 -13.21
C ARG A 15 5.32 3.31 -13.33
N ILE A 16 6.47 2.93 -12.81
CA ILE A 16 6.85 1.53 -12.65
C ILE A 16 5.99 0.82 -11.57
N GLY A 17 5.29 1.60 -10.76
CA GLY A 17 4.45 1.08 -9.68
C GLY A 17 3.39 0.08 -10.15
N GLU A 18 2.87 0.18 -11.39
CA GLU A 18 1.96 -0.81 -11.97
C GLU A 18 2.61 -2.18 -12.09
N GLN A 19 3.87 -2.22 -12.54
CA GLN A 19 4.65 -3.46 -12.63
C GLN A 19 4.93 -4.03 -11.23
N VAL A 20 5.22 -3.17 -10.24
CA VAL A 20 5.40 -3.61 -8.84
C VAL A 20 4.10 -4.18 -8.28
N GLY A 21 2.96 -3.51 -8.53
CA GLY A 21 1.64 -4.00 -8.13
C GLY A 21 1.31 -5.37 -8.74
N THR A 22 1.54 -5.52 -10.05
CA THR A 22 1.35 -6.79 -10.77
C THR A 22 2.24 -7.88 -10.19
N TRP A 23 3.52 -7.62 -9.96
CA TRP A 23 4.44 -8.56 -9.35
C TRP A 23 4.00 -9.03 -7.95
N VAL A 24 3.45 -8.14 -7.14
CA VAL A 24 2.87 -8.51 -5.83
C VAL A 24 1.65 -9.39 -6.01
N MET A 25 0.75 -9.06 -6.95
CA MET A 25 -0.45 -9.85 -7.24
C MET A 25 -0.11 -11.25 -7.79
N ASP A 26 0.91 -11.36 -8.65
CA ASP A 26 1.40 -12.64 -9.17
C ASP A 26 1.97 -13.52 -8.04
N ALA A 27 2.73 -12.93 -7.12
CA ALA A 27 3.25 -13.64 -5.94
C ALA A 27 2.16 -14.04 -4.94
N ALA A 28 1.01 -13.36 -4.99
CA ALA A 28 -0.16 -13.67 -4.17
C ALA A 28 -1.05 -14.76 -4.79
N ALA A 29 -0.86 -15.09 -6.07
CA ALA A 29 -1.69 -16.08 -6.77
C ALA A 29 -1.59 -17.47 -6.10
N GLY A 30 -2.75 -18.07 -5.83
CA GLY A 30 -2.85 -19.40 -5.22
C GLY A 30 -2.63 -19.44 -3.70
N ARG A 31 -2.51 -18.31 -3.03
CA ARG A 31 -2.50 -18.20 -1.57
C ARG A 31 -3.93 -18.31 -1.01
N ASP A 32 -4.06 -18.54 0.29
CA ASP A 32 -5.37 -18.78 0.93
C ASP A 32 -6.22 -17.50 1.07
N ALA A 33 -5.60 -16.32 1.12
CA ALA A 33 -6.29 -15.03 1.17
C ALA A 33 -6.70 -14.54 -0.24
N ASP A 34 -7.79 -13.78 -0.32
CA ASP A 34 -8.21 -13.05 -1.54
C ASP A 34 -7.46 -11.71 -1.62
N TYR A 35 -6.56 -11.58 -2.59
CA TYR A 35 -5.80 -10.34 -2.80
C TYR A 35 -6.49 -9.46 -3.84
N ARG A 36 -6.66 -8.17 -3.52
CA ARG A 36 -7.31 -7.18 -4.37
C ARG A 36 -6.40 -5.99 -4.61
N LEU A 37 -6.17 -5.65 -5.87
CA LEU A 37 -5.44 -4.44 -6.22
C LEU A 37 -6.31 -3.22 -5.95
N LEU A 38 -5.81 -2.31 -5.11
CA LEU A 38 -6.38 -0.99 -4.84
C LEU A 38 -5.47 0.06 -5.49
N ASP A 39 -5.64 0.25 -6.80
CA ASP A 39 -4.87 1.25 -7.52
C ASP A 39 -5.43 2.65 -7.25
N LEU A 40 -4.66 3.49 -6.56
CA LEU A 40 -5.11 4.84 -6.19
C LEU A 40 -5.53 5.69 -7.40
N ALA A 41 -4.94 5.45 -8.57
CA ALA A 41 -5.30 6.19 -9.79
C ALA A 41 -6.76 5.96 -10.25
N ASP A 42 -7.41 4.88 -9.81
CA ASP A 42 -8.78 4.55 -10.19
C ASP A 42 -9.84 5.24 -9.32
N PHE A 43 -9.43 5.84 -8.20
CA PHE A 43 -10.37 6.37 -7.21
C PHE A 43 -10.56 7.89 -7.26
N ASP A 44 -9.66 8.64 -7.89
CA ASP A 44 -9.72 10.10 -7.98
C ASP A 44 -9.97 10.81 -6.64
N VAL A 45 -9.35 10.30 -5.56
CA VAL A 45 -9.54 10.85 -4.22
C VAL A 45 -9.10 12.32 -4.17
N PRO A 46 -10.01 13.28 -3.89
CA PRO A 46 -9.66 14.69 -3.87
C PRO A 46 -8.76 15.02 -2.67
N HIS A 47 -8.16 16.21 -2.68
CA HIS A 47 -7.49 16.71 -1.48
C HIS A 47 -8.46 16.77 -0.30
N LEU A 48 -8.00 16.34 0.87
CA LEU A 48 -8.78 16.35 2.11
C LEU A 48 -9.07 17.81 2.51
N ILE A 49 -10.28 18.26 2.20
CA ILE A 49 -10.82 19.59 2.56
C ILE A 49 -12.13 19.47 3.35
N ALA A 50 -12.50 18.25 3.74
CA ALA A 50 -13.74 17.98 4.46
C ALA A 50 -13.78 18.75 5.79
N GLU A 51 -14.94 19.34 6.12
CA GLU A 51 -15.16 20.04 7.38
C GLU A 51 -15.14 19.06 8.57
N VAL A 52 -15.73 17.86 8.37
CA VAL A 52 -15.72 16.79 9.37
C VAL A 52 -14.43 15.99 9.23
N VAL A 53 -13.65 15.91 10.30
CA VAL A 53 -12.42 15.09 10.31
C VAL A 53 -12.75 13.60 10.11
N PRO A 54 -11.99 12.84 9.33
CA PRO A 54 -12.29 11.44 9.00
C PRO A 54 -12.54 10.54 10.22
N GLY A 55 -11.81 10.78 11.33
CA GLY A 55 -12.01 10.04 12.58
C GLY A 55 -13.38 10.25 13.24
N ALA A 56 -14.11 11.30 12.88
CA ALA A 56 -15.47 11.60 13.36
C ALA A 56 -16.54 11.34 12.30
N ALA A 57 -16.17 11.02 11.07
CA ALA A 57 -17.07 10.84 9.95
C ALA A 57 -17.88 9.53 10.03
N ASN A 58 -17.49 8.56 10.87
CA ASN A 58 -18.13 7.26 10.99
C ASN A 58 -18.31 6.54 9.64
N LYS A 59 -17.29 6.62 8.78
CA LYS A 59 -17.26 6.09 7.41
C LYS A 59 -18.39 6.64 6.50
N GLN A 60 -18.84 7.85 6.77
CA GLN A 60 -19.83 8.57 5.97
C GLN A 60 -19.18 9.83 5.38
N TYR A 61 -19.06 9.86 4.07
CA TYR A 61 -18.36 10.93 3.34
C TYR A 61 -19.28 11.56 2.32
N ASP A 62 -19.23 12.90 2.22
CA ASP A 62 -20.04 13.65 1.24
C ASP A 62 -19.54 13.47 -0.19
N ASP A 63 -18.22 13.28 -0.36
CA ASP A 63 -17.62 13.09 -1.66
C ASP A 63 -17.75 11.64 -2.15
N PRO A 64 -18.34 11.41 -3.34
CA PRO A 64 -18.52 10.05 -3.87
C PRO A 64 -17.22 9.30 -4.15
N ALA A 65 -16.11 10.01 -4.46
CA ALA A 65 -14.82 9.36 -4.69
C ALA A 65 -14.22 8.88 -3.36
N VAL A 66 -14.36 9.69 -2.28
CA VAL A 66 -13.97 9.27 -0.93
C VAL A 66 -14.83 8.10 -0.44
N THR A 67 -16.14 8.10 -0.72
CA THR A 67 -17.02 6.99 -0.38
C THR A 67 -16.59 5.70 -1.07
N ARG A 68 -16.35 5.72 -2.39
CA ARG A 68 -15.85 4.54 -3.13
C ARG A 68 -14.51 4.04 -2.58
N TRP A 69 -13.61 4.98 -2.24
CA TRP A 69 -12.32 4.64 -1.63
C TRP A 69 -12.49 3.99 -0.25
N SER A 70 -13.36 4.55 0.59
CA SER A 70 -13.71 4.00 1.90
C SER A 70 -14.26 2.57 1.79
N GLU A 71 -15.22 2.32 0.90
CA GLU A 71 -15.81 1.00 0.68
C GLU A 71 -14.76 -0.03 0.25
N ALA A 72 -13.87 0.35 -0.69
CA ALA A 72 -12.81 -0.54 -1.17
C ALA A 72 -11.80 -0.89 -0.07
N VAL A 73 -11.41 0.09 0.74
CA VAL A 73 -10.50 -0.09 1.87
C VAL A 73 -11.17 -0.89 2.99
N ASP A 74 -12.38 -0.53 3.38
CA ASP A 74 -13.07 -1.16 4.52
C ASP A 74 -13.33 -2.66 4.29
N ALA A 75 -13.51 -3.05 3.02
CA ALA A 75 -13.69 -4.45 2.61
C ALA A 75 -12.45 -5.34 2.80
N CYS A 76 -11.29 -4.78 3.16
CA CYS A 76 -10.06 -5.52 3.36
C CYS A 76 -9.76 -5.73 4.84
N ASP A 77 -9.23 -6.90 5.19
CA ASP A 77 -8.83 -7.26 6.56
C ASP A 77 -7.38 -6.88 6.86
N GLY A 78 -6.55 -6.71 5.83
CA GLY A 78 -5.15 -6.30 5.91
C GLY A 78 -4.64 -5.71 4.60
N TYR A 79 -3.41 -5.23 4.57
CA TYR A 79 -2.90 -4.51 3.41
C TYR A 79 -1.46 -4.85 3.07
N VAL A 80 -1.12 -4.70 1.77
CA VAL A 80 0.24 -4.52 1.28
C VAL A 80 0.33 -3.10 0.71
N PHE A 81 1.12 -2.22 1.33
CA PHE A 81 1.37 -0.88 0.81
C PHE A 81 2.52 -0.92 -0.19
N VAL A 82 2.20 -0.68 -1.47
CA VAL A 82 3.17 -0.54 -2.56
C VAL A 82 3.47 0.95 -2.72
N THR A 83 4.60 1.38 -2.15
CA THR A 83 4.94 2.80 -1.99
C THR A 83 6.22 3.19 -2.71
N PRO A 84 6.20 4.17 -3.62
CA PRO A 84 7.43 4.83 -4.04
C PRO A 84 7.98 5.71 -2.92
N GLU A 85 9.25 6.09 -3.07
CA GLU A 85 9.87 7.14 -2.28
C GLU A 85 9.97 8.40 -3.11
N TYR A 86 9.32 9.47 -2.68
CA TYR A 86 9.40 10.80 -3.29
C TYR A 86 10.03 11.79 -2.31
N ASN A 87 11.17 12.36 -2.69
CA ASN A 87 11.87 13.34 -1.87
C ASN A 87 12.06 12.88 -0.41
N HIS A 88 12.61 11.67 -0.24
CA HIS A 88 12.94 11.10 1.07
C HIS A 88 11.72 10.69 1.93
N SER A 89 10.52 10.61 1.35
CA SER A 89 9.27 10.34 2.09
C SER A 89 8.24 9.62 1.23
N ILE A 90 7.03 9.51 1.78
CA ILE A 90 5.86 8.94 1.11
C ILE A 90 5.30 9.90 0.05
N PRO A 91 4.60 9.39 -0.99
CA PRO A 91 3.91 10.26 -1.94
C PRO A 91 2.79 11.06 -1.27
N GLY A 92 2.71 12.36 -1.59
CA GLY A 92 1.64 13.22 -1.05
C GLY A 92 0.24 12.73 -1.39
N THR A 93 0.03 12.20 -2.60
CA THR A 93 -1.25 11.61 -3.02
C THR A 93 -1.64 10.38 -2.21
N MET A 94 -0.68 9.49 -1.94
CA MET A 94 -0.90 8.30 -1.11
C MET A 94 -1.21 8.67 0.34
N LYS A 95 -0.48 9.68 0.88
CA LYS A 95 -0.76 10.22 2.22
C LYS A 95 -2.13 10.86 2.30
N ASN A 96 -2.53 11.64 1.29
CA ASN A 96 -3.84 12.26 1.22
C ASN A 96 -4.97 11.22 1.21
N ALA A 97 -4.84 10.17 0.38
CA ALA A 97 -5.83 9.09 0.33
C ALA A 97 -5.93 8.31 1.64
N PHE A 98 -4.78 8.09 2.32
CA PHE A 98 -4.76 7.48 3.64
C PHE A 98 -5.46 8.36 4.68
N ASP A 99 -5.15 9.67 4.70
CA ASP A 99 -5.70 10.62 5.65
C ASP A 99 -7.18 10.93 5.43
N SER A 100 -7.70 10.70 4.22
CA SER A 100 -9.12 10.88 3.90
C SER A 100 -10.03 9.87 4.61
N LEU A 101 -9.46 8.82 5.20
CA LEU A 101 -10.15 7.77 5.96
C LEU A 101 -9.52 7.63 7.35
N PHE A 102 -10.17 6.90 8.24
CA PHE A 102 -9.64 6.62 9.58
C PHE A 102 -10.02 5.22 10.09
N GLY A 103 -11.30 4.99 10.34
CA GLY A 103 -11.80 3.75 10.92
C GLY A 103 -11.62 2.52 10.04
N GLU A 104 -11.51 2.73 8.73
CA GLU A 104 -11.29 1.69 7.73
C GLU A 104 -9.93 1.01 7.87
N TRP A 105 -8.92 1.76 8.31
CA TRP A 105 -7.55 1.27 8.53
C TRP A 105 -7.34 0.67 9.92
N ALA A 106 -8.10 1.15 10.92
CA ALA A 106 -7.79 0.96 12.33
C ALA A 106 -7.60 -0.50 12.73
N GLY A 107 -6.47 -0.79 13.39
CA GLY A 107 -6.14 -2.10 13.95
C GLY A 107 -5.76 -3.19 12.95
N LYS A 108 -5.82 -2.92 11.64
CA LYS A 108 -5.53 -3.92 10.61
C LYS A 108 -4.01 -4.08 10.38
N PRO A 109 -3.51 -5.27 10.00
CA PRO A 109 -2.10 -5.47 9.70
C PRO A 109 -1.73 -4.92 8.32
N VAL A 110 -0.46 -4.51 8.16
CA VAL A 110 0.07 -3.97 6.90
C VAL A 110 1.52 -4.39 6.65
N ALA A 111 1.78 -4.95 5.48
CA ALA A 111 3.11 -5.20 4.93
C ALA A 111 3.52 -4.07 3.97
N PHE A 112 4.82 -3.93 3.71
CA PHE A 112 5.36 -2.85 2.89
C PHE A 112 6.22 -3.37 1.75
N VAL A 113 5.96 -2.87 0.56
CA VAL A 113 6.80 -2.99 -0.63
C VAL A 113 7.21 -1.56 -1.03
N GLY A 114 8.41 -1.17 -0.63
CA GLY A 114 9.01 0.10 -1.00
C GLY A 114 9.79 0.00 -2.30
N TYR A 115 9.80 1.08 -3.09
CA TYR A 115 10.64 1.15 -4.28
C TYR A 115 11.15 2.58 -4.53
N GLY A 116 12.36 2.69 -5.05
CA GLY A 116 13.06 3.95 -5.29
C GLY A 116 14.54 3.71 -5.52
N GLY A 117 15.36 4.76 -5.62
CA GLY A 117 16.81 4.63 -5.77
C GLY A 117 17.51 4.02 -4.56
N ASP A 118 16.90 4.13 -3.37
CA ASP A 118 17.37 3.49 -2.14
C ASP A 118 16.32 2.45 -1.65
N GLY A 119 15.61 1.83 -2.57
CA GLY A 119 14.61 0.78 -2.25
C GLY A 119 13.35 1.29 -1.53
N GLY A 120 13.12 2.59 -1.47
CA GLY A 120 11.95 3.16 -0.79
C GLY A 120 11.96 3.02 0.74
N VAL A 121 13.11 2.71 1.34
CA VAL A 121 13.20 2.39 2.78
C VAL A 121 12.79 3.55 3.68
N ARG A 122 13.08 4.79 3.28
CA ARG A 122 12.70 5.98 4.08
C ARG A 122 11.19 6.24 4.04
N ALA A 123 10.56 6.00 2.88
CA ALA A 123 9.10 6.06 2.78
C ALA A 123 8.45 5.01 3.69
N VAL A 124 8.97 3.77 3.72
CA VAL A 124 8.47 2.73 4.62
C VAL A 124 8.64 3.10 6.09
N GLU A 125 9.78 3.67 6.49
CA GLU A 125 9.99 4.11 7.88
C GLU A 125 8.98 5.22 8.27
N HIS A 126 8.68 6.16 7.38
CA HIS A 126 7.62 7.13 7.63
C HIS A 126 6.24 6.49 7.72
N TRP A 127 5.94 5.50 6.86
CA TRP A 127 4.69 4.75 6.96
C TRP A 127 4.55 4.05 8.31
N ARG A 128 5.60 3.42 8.83
CA ARG A 128 5.57 2.74 10.13
C ARG A 128 5.13 3.67 11.27
N GLN A 129 5.56 4.92 11.24
CA GLN A 129 5.15 5.93 12.23
C GLN A 129 3.68 6.34 12.03
N ILE A 130 3.25 6.51 10.77
CA ILE A 130 1.89 6.94 10.43
C ILE A 130 0.86 5.87 10.79
N VAL A 131 1.08 4.62 10.36
CA VAL A 131 0.14 3.52 10.60
C VAL A 131 0.00 3.18 12.07
N ALA A 132 1.06 3.39 12.86
CA ALA A 132 1.03 3.19 14.31
C ALA A 132 0.01 4.11 15.00
N ASN A 133 -0.24 5.32 14.47
CA ASN A 133 -1.26 6.23 15.01
C ASN A 133 -2.68 5.65 14.96
N LEU A 134 -2.96 4.78 14.01
CA LEU A 134 -4.23 4.09 13.85
C LEU A 134 -4.22 2.69 14.48
N SER A 135 -3.22 2.37 15.29
CA SER A 135 -3.01 1.04 15.88
C SER A 135 -2.90 -0.08 14.84
N MET A 136 -2.57 0.25 13.59
CA MET A 136 -2.26 -0.76 12.59
C MET A 136 -0.98 -1.53 12.96
N ARG A 137 -0.95 -2.81 12.64
CA ARG A 137 0.21 -3.67 12.93
C ARG A 137 1.11 -3.76 11.70
N GLY A 138 2.20 -2.98 11.69
CA GLY A 138 3.20 -3.02 10.62
C GLY A 138 4.04 -4.31 10.67
N ILE A 139 3.99 -5.11 9.60
CA ILE A 139 4.82 -6.30 9.45
C ILE A 139 6.30 -5.87 9.44
N ARG A 140 7.14 -6.57 10.22
CA ARG A 140 8.56 -6.24 10.34
C ARG A 140 9.30 -6.40 9.01
N ASN A 141 9.08 -7.53 8.33
CA ASN A 141 9.70 -7.80 7.04
C ASN A 141 9.10 -6.90 5.97
N GLN A 142 9.97 -6.31 5.14
CA GLN A 142 9.57 -5.45 4.04
C GLN A 142 10.36 -5.83 2.79
N VAL A 143 9.84 -5.42 1.64
CA VAL A 143 10.57 -5.48 0.37
C VAL A 143 11.10 -4.09 0.05
N ALA A 144 12.35 -4.01 -0.43
CA ALA A 144 12.98 -2.79 -0.88
C ALA A 144 13.54 -3.01 -2.30
N LEU A 145 12.91 -2.37 -3.32
CA LEU A 145 13.27 -2.53 -4.73
C LEU A 145 14.08 -1.32 -5.20
N ASP A 146 15.32 -1.57 -5.63
CA ASP A 146 16.16 -0.56 -6.28
C ASP A 146 15.80 -0.44 -7.76
N ILE A 147 14.87 0.47 -8.05
CA ILE A 147 14.35 0.69 -9.42
C ILE A 147 15.24 1.59 -10.28
N LEU A 148 16.31 2.13 -9.74
CA LEU A 148 17.34 2.86 -10.50
C LEU A 148 18.61 2.03 -10.71
N GLY A 149 18.63 0.80 -10.21
CA GLY A 149 19.78 -0.11 -10.24
C GLY A 149 19.35 -1.56 -10.53
N GLU A 150 19.56 -2.43 -9.55
CA GLU A 150 19.62 -3.88 -9.76
C GLU A 150 18.28 -4.61 -9.92
N ASP A 151 17.14 -3.95 -9.65
CA ASP A 151 15.81 -4.56 -9.75
C ASP A 151 15.04 -4.11 -11.01
N VAL A 152 15.75 -3.52 -12.00
CA VAL A 152 15.20 -3.12 -13.31
C VAL A 152 16.15 -3.53 -14.41
N GLU A 153 15.64 -4.11 -15.50
CA GLU A 153 16.36 -4.45 -16.71
C GLU A 153 15.60 -3.90 -17.93
N ASP A 154 16.29 -3.16 -18.80
CA ASP A 154 15.70 -2.54 -20.01
C ASP A 154 14.41 -1.70 -19.76
N GLY A 155 14.30 -1.10 -18.57
CA GLY A 155 13.15 -0.28 -18.16
C GLY A 155 11.97 -1.07 -17.58
N GLU A 156 12.09 -2.37 -17.50
CA GLU A 156 11.09 -3.27 -16.93
C GLU A 156 11.52 -3.75 -15.54
N LEU A 157 10.56 -4.00 -14.66
CA LEU A 157 10.80 -4.52 -13.32
C LEU A 157 11.34 -5.96 -13.41
N ALA A 158 12.53 -6.18 -12.88
CA ALA A 158 13.22 -7.47 -12.84
C ALA A 158 13.75 -7.77 -11.42
N PRO A 159 12.87 -8.05 -10.45
CA PRO A 159 13.28 -8.25 -9.07
C PRO A 159 14.18 -9.47 -8.91
N ARG A 160 15.31 -9.29 -8.24
CA ARG A 160 16.25 -10.37 -7.93
C ARG A 160 15.61 -11.42 -7.03
N GLU A 161 16.22 -12.60 -6.96
CA GLU A 161 15.73 -13.73 -6.16
C GLU A 161 15.55 -13.40 -4.67
N ASP A 162 16.45 -12.60 -4.09
CA ASP A 162 16.33 -12.15 -2.70
C ASP A 162 15.08 -11.31 -2.47
N LYS A 163 14.62 -10.54 -3.48
CA LYS A 163 13.36 -9.77 -3.41
C LYS A 163 12.12 -10.67 -3.49
N GLN A 164 12.18 -11.73 -4.31
CA GLN A 164 11.12 -12.75 -4.36
C GLN A 164 10.96 -13.44 -3.01
N VAL A 165 12.07 -13.84 -2.39
CA VAL A 165 12.08 -14.44 -1.05
C VAL A 165 11.54 -13.45 -0.01
N ALA A 166 11.97 -12.19 -0.06
CA ALA A 166 11.49 -11.15 0.86
C ALA A 166 9.99 -10.90 0.72
N LEU A 167 9.46 -10.86 -0.52
CA LEU A 167 8.02 -10.70 -0.77
C LEU A 167 7.23 -11.88 -0.23
N THR A 168 7.62 -13.10 -0.58
CA THR A 168 6.97 -14.33 -0.08
C THR A 168 6.88 -14.33 1.44
N ARG A 169 7.96 -13.96 2.11
CA ARG A 169 8.01 -13.87 3.57
C ARG A 169 7.08 -12.79 4.12
N ALA A 170 7.10 -11.58 3.52
CA ALA A 170 6.25 -10.48 3.97
C ALA A 170 4.75 -10.82 3.83
N LEU A 171 4.36 -11.49 2.73
CA LEU A 171 2.97 -11.94 2.54
C LEU A 171 2.59 -13.04 3.56
N SER A 172 3.48 -14.00 3.82
CA SER A 172 3.22 -15.04 4.81
C SER A 172 3.11 -14.49 6.23
N ASP A 173 3.97 -13.54 6.60
CA ASP A 173 3.89 -12.87 7.91
C ASP A 173 2.58 -12.06 8.04
N LEU A 174 2.13 -11.41 6.94
CA LEU A 174 0.86 -10.67 6.91
C LEU A 174 -0.35 -11.60 7.11
N GLU A 175 -0.39 -12.72 6.39
CA GLU A 175 -1.45 -13.71 6.52
C GLU A 175 -1.50 -14.33 7.91
N ALA A 176 -0.35 -14.58 8.53
CA ALA A 176 -0.26 -15.08 9.90
C ALA A 176 -0.84 -14.12 10.96
N GLU A 177 -0.84 -12.81 10.70
CA GLU A 177 -1.49 -11.81 11.56
C GLU A 177 -3.03 -11.79 11.42
N LEU A 178 -3.56 -12.45 10.38
CA LEU A 178 -4.99 -12.47 10.05
C LEU A 178 -5.66 -13.81 10.39
N GLY A 179 -4.89 -14.86 10.58
CA GLY A 179 -5.35 -16.23 10.90
C GLY A 179 -5.22 -16.59 12.30
#